data_ab3b31d6659f090361f4a5d787f228c7
#
_entry.id   ab3b31d6659f090361f4a5d787f228c7
#
_cell.length_a   1.000
_cell.length_b   1.000
_cell.length_c   1.000
_cell.angle_alpha   90.00
_cell.angle_beta   90.00
_cell.angle_gamma   90.00
#
_symmetry.space_group_name_H-M   'P 1'
#
loop_
_entity.id
_entity.type
_entity.pdbx_description
1 polymer ?
#
loop_
_entity_poly.entity_id
_entity_poly.type
_entity_poly.pdbx_seq_one_letter_code
_entity_poly.pdbx_strand_id
1 'polypeptide(L)'
;MKIGLTGTMSVGKTTLVDALKESNKFKHYKFATERSKYLSDLGIPLNTDSTLKGQTVFLAERCAELLNENIITDRTIIDVLSFTFKADSINFKDKKLFESYAKRFISEYDYIFYIPMEGVELEDNGVRCVDKDYRNKIDFTIKQMIKDHGTEPKNVISIPPCLTVEERVAFIEENTLTTYL
;
A
#
# COMPACT_ATOMS: atom_id res chain seq x y z
N MET A 1 0.49 9.98 14.09
CA MET A 1 -0.49 9.66 13.04
C MET A 1 0.15 8.73 12.02
N LYS A 2 -0.55 7.66 11.64
CA LYS A 2 -0.07 6.60 10.73
C LYS A 2 -0.83 6.70 9.41
N ILE A 3 -0.12 7.02 8.33
CA ILE A 3 -0.69 7.24 6.99
C ILE A 3 -0.17 6.16 6.05
N GLY A 4 -1.07 5.46 5.37
CA GLY A 4 -0.72 4.47 4.37
C GLY A 4 -1.08 4.91 2.95
N LEU A 5 -0.20 4.69 1.99
CA LEU A 5 -0.51 4.83 0.57
C LEU A 5 -0.78 3.45 -0.02
N THR A 6 -1.96 3.23 -0.59
CA THR A 6 -2.34 1.97 -1.24
C THR A 6 -2.68 2.20 -2.71
N GLY A 7 -2.52 1.18 -3.51
CA GLY A 7 -2.79 1.22 -4.95
C GLY A 7 -1.95 0.19 -5.70
N THR A 8 -2.36 -0.15 -6.91
CA THR A 8 -1.66 -1.14 -7.73
C THR A 8 -0.23 -0.71 -8.10
N MET A 9 0.50 -1.53 -8.85
CA MET A 9 1.84 -1.18 -9.31
C MET A 9 1.82 0.02 -10.26
N SER A 10 2.93 0.77 -10.29
CA SER A 10 3.17 1.94 -11.20
C SER A 10 2.13 3.07 -11.09
N VAL A 11 1.48 3.27 -9.93
CA VAL A 11 0.59 4.43 -9.71
C VAL A 11 1.31 5.64 -9.07
N GLY A 12 2.64 5.57 -8.90
CA GLY A 12 3.45 6.67 -8.38
C GLY A 12 3.49 6.76 -6.85
N LYS A 13 3.23 5.66 -6.11
CA LYS A 13 3.31 5.66 -4.62
C LYS A 13 4.66 6.12 -4.10
N THR A 14 5.73 5.51 -4.58
CA THR A 14 7.11 5.83 -4.13
C THR A 14 7.46 7.28 -4.43
N THR A 15 7.14 7.77 -5.63
CA THR A 15 7.34 9.17 -6.02
C THR A 15 6.57 10.11 -5.09
N LEU A 16 5.34 9.75 -4.73
CA LEU A 16 4.51 10.53 -3.81
C LEU A 16 5.06 10.50 -2.39
N VAL A 17 5.55 9.35 -1.90
CA VAL A 17 6.25 9.28 -0.58
C VAL A 17 7.47 10.18 -0.58
N ASP A 18 8.28 10.18 -1.65
CA ASP A 18 9.46 11.02 -1.75
C ASP A 18 9.08 12.52 -1.76
N ALA A 19 8.02 12.90 -2.47
CA ALA A 19 7.52 14.28 -2.44
C ALA A 19 6.97 14.70 -1.05
N LEU A 20 6.30 13.79 -0.34
CA LEU A 20 5.79 14.04 1.02
C LEU A 20 6.92 14.25 2.05
N LYS A 21 8.14 13.72 1.81
CA LYS A 21 9.31 13.99 2.68
C LYS A 21 9.70 15.47 2.68
N GLU A 22 9.48 16.17 1.57
CA GLU A 22 9.81 17.59 1.42
C GLU A 22 8.71 18.50 2.04
N SER A 23 7.58 17.94 2.44
CA SER A 23 6.48 18.70 3.05
C SER A 23 6.80 19.13 4.49
N ASN A 24 6.60 20.40 4.77
CA ASN A 24 6.73 20.94 6.12
C ASN A 24 5.76 20.31 7.13
N LYS A 25 4.58 19.89 6.67
CA LYS A 25 3.57 19.23 7.52
C LYS A 25 4.07 17.90 8.08
N PHE A 26 4.84 17.17 7.29
CA PHE A 26 5.31 15.82 7.63
C PHE A 26 6.79 15.73 8.02
N LYS A 27 7.46 16.87 8.26
CA LYS A 27 8.90 16.92 8.59
C LYS A 27 9.32 16.09 9.81
N HIS A 28 8.38 15.75 10.70
CA HIS A 28 8.63 14.94 11.90
C HIS A 28 8.18 13.47 11.72
N TYR A 29 7.73 13.11 10.52
CA TYR A 29 7.30 11.75 10.21
C TYR A 29 8.48 10.88 9.78
N LYS A 30 8.38 9.61 10.07
CA LYS A 30 9.18 8.58 9.42
C LYS A 30 8.53 8.20 8.09
N PHE A 31 9.36 7.78 7.15
CA PHE A 31 8.89 7.35 5.82
C PHE A 31 9.40 5.94 5.57
N ALA A 32 8.48 5.02 5.33
CA ALA A 32 8.79 3.65 4.95
C ALA A 32 8.56 3.49 3.45
N THR A 33 9.64 3.20 2.73
CA THR A 33 9.59 2.92 1.29
C THR A 33 9.34 1.45 1.03
N GLU A 34 8.77 1.15 -0.12
CA GLU A 34 8.49 -0.20 -0.58
C GLU A 34 9.80 -0.98 -0.80
N ARG A 35 9.88 -2.22 -0.32
CA ARG A 35 11.09 -3.04 -0.30
C ARG A 35 11.04 -4.29 -1.17
N SER A 36 10.11 -4.38 -2.12
CA SER A 36 9.95 -5.57 -2.97
C SER A 36 11.25 -5.94 -3.68
N LYS A 37 12.01 -4.96 -4.17
CA LYS A 37 13.30 -5.24 -4.82
C LYS A 37 14.28 -5.92 -3.87
N TYR A 38 14.46 -5.36 -2.67
CA TYR A 38 15.33 -5.95 -1.65
C TYR A 38 14.90 -7.37 -1.27
N LEU A 39 13.60 -7.60 -1.08
CA LEU A 39 13.08 -8.92 -0.74
C LEU A 39 13.23 -9.91 -1.90
N SER A 40 13.06 -9.46 -3.14
CA SER A 40 13.34 -10.25 -4.33
C SER A 40 14.81 -10.65 -4.44
N ASP A 41 15.72 -9.73 -4.15
CA ASP A 41 17.16 -10.00 -4.14
C ASP A 41 17.56 -11.04 -3.05
N LEU A 42 16.76 -11.17 -1.98
CA LEU A 42 16.86 -12.24 -0.99
C LEU A 42 16.20 -13.56 -1.41
N GLY A 43 15.70 -13.65 -2.65
CA GLY A 43 15.06 -14.85 -3.19
C GLY A 43 13.60 -15.03 -2.79
N ILE A 44 12.91 -13.98 -2.30
CA ILE A 44 11.48 -14.05 -2.02
C ILE A 44 10.69 -13.85 -3.31
N PRO A 45 9.89 -14.86 -3.75
CA PRO A 45 9.09 -14.75 -4.96
C PRO A 45 8.02 -13.66 -4.84
N LEU A 46 7.79 -12.93 -5.94
CA LEU A 46 6.85 -11.81 -6.02
C LEU A 46 5.68 -12.10 -6.96
N ASN A 47 4.69 -11.23 -6.93
CA ASN A 47 3.53 -11.24 -7.82
C ASN A 47 2.75 -12.57 -7.76
N THR A 48 2.46 -13.18 -8.91
CA THR A 48 1.76 -14.47 -9.02
C THR A 48 2.48 -15.62 -8.32
N ASP A 49 3.82 -15.56 -8.27
CA ASP A 49 4.68 -16.59 -7.67
C ASP A 49 4.86 -16.40 -6.15
N SER A 50 4.27 -15.34 -5.59
CA SER A 50 4.34 -15.06 -4.15
C SER A 50 3.89 -16.26 -3.34
N THR A 51 4.61 -16.56 -2.27
CA THR A 51 4.30 -17.65 -1.34
C THR A 51 3.70 -17.12 -0.05
N LEU A 52 3.00 -17.97 0.71
CA LEU A 52 2.49 -17.59 2.03
C LEU A 52 3.61 -17.09 2.95
N LYS A 53 4.78 -17.73 2.93
CA LYS A 53 5.96 -17.29 3.70
C LYS A 53 6.42 -15.89 3.27
N GLY A 54 6.49 -15.62 1.95
CA GLY A 54 6.87 -14.32 1.43
C GLY A 54 5.87 -13.23 1.85
N GLN A 55 4.56 -13.50 1.74
CA GLN A 55 3.53 -12.56 2.17
C GLN A 55 3.54 -12.33 3.69
N THR A 56 3.94 -13.34 4.48
CA THR A 56 4.15 -13.16 5.93
C THR A 56 5.30 -12.21 6.23
N VAL A 57 6.39 -12.24 5.44
CA VAL A 57 7.49 -11.28 5.59
C VAL A 57 7.00 -9.86 5.28
N PHE A 58 6.26 -9.65 4.18
CA PHE A 58 5.68 -8.34 3.87
C PHE A 58 4.74 -7.84 4.97
N LEU A 59 3.90 -8.72 5.52
CA LEU A 59 3.02 -8.36 6.63
C LEU A 59 3.82 -7.95 7.87
N ALA A 60 4.86 -8.71 8.22
CA ALA A 60 5.71 -8.41 9.36
C ALA A 60 6.42 -7.05 9.22
N GLU A 61 6.88 -6.70 8.01
CA GLU A 61 7.44 -5.37 7.74
C GLU A 61 6.40 -4.26 7.95
N ARG A 62 5.18 -4.42 7.41
CA ARG A 62 4.09 -3.45 7.62
C ARG A 62 3.75 -3.29 9.11
N CYS A 63 3.64 -4.40 9.85
CA CYS A 63 3.39 -4.35 11.29
C CYS A 63 4.54 -3.65 12.04
N ALA A 64 5.79 -3.91 11.68
CA ALA A 64 6.95 -3.26 12.31
C ALA A 64 6.96 -1.74 12.06
N GLU A 65 6.59 -1.30 10.86
CA GLU A 65 6.47 0.11 10.53
C GLU A 65 5.40 0.80 11.38
N LEU A 66 4.26 0.14 11.59
CA LEU A 66 3.14 0.64 12.39
C LEU A 66 3.43 0.75 13.90
N LEU A 67 4.59 0.29 14.38
CA LEU A 67 5.06 0.60 15.74
C LEU A 67 5.48 2.07 15.89
N ASN A 68 5.66 2.81 14.80
CA ASN A 68 5.98 4.23 14.85
C ASN A 68 4.70 5.07 14.93
N GLU A 69 4.69 6.08 15.81
CA GLU A 69 3.51 6.95 16.00
C GLU A 69 3.24 7.88 14.80
N ASN A 70 4.32 8.40 14.18
CA ASN A 70 4.26 9.29 13.04
C ASN A 70 4.98 8.66 11.86
N ILE A 71 4.23 8.07 10.95
CA ILE A 71 4.79 7.36 9.80
C ILE A 71 3.91 7.50 8.56
N ILE A 72 4.58 7.59 7.41
CA ILE A 72 3.96 7.45 6.08
C ILE A 72 4.55 6.21 5.40
N THR A 73 3.70 5.30 4.95
CA THR A 73 4.13 4.03 4.34
C THR A 73 3.79 3.95 2.85
N ASP A 74 4.77 3.55 2.03
CA ASP A 74 4.54 3.12 0.65
C ASP A 74 4.06 1.66 0.69
N ARG A 75 2.81 1.44 0.47
CA ARG A 75 1.99 0.24 0.66
C ARG A 75 1.45 0.08 2.08
N THR A 76 0.35 -0.64 2.14
CA THR A 76 -0.39 -0.94 3.35
C THR A 76 -0.63 -2.45 3.48
N ILE A 77 -1.27 -2.84 4.57
CA ILE A 77 -1.72 -4.23 4.76
C ILE A 77 -2.79 -4.62 3.72
N ILE A 78 -3.54 -3.66 3.19
CA ILE A 78 -4.49 -3.89 2.07
C ILE A 78 -3.74 -4.37 0.83
N ASP A 79 -2.58 -3.78 0.52
CA ASP A 79 -1.73 -4.24 -0.59
C ASP A 79 -1.25 -5.69 -0.35
N VAL A 80 -0.74 -6.00 0.85
CA VAL A 80 -0.28 -7.35 1.20
C VAL A 80 -1.40 -8.37 1.02
N LEU A 81 -2.60 -8.09 1.51
CA LEU A 81 -3.78 -8.94 1.32
C LEU A 81 -4.11 -9.11 -0.16
N SER A 82 -4.10 -8.03 -0.93
CA SER A 82 -4.44 -8.06 -2.36
C SER A 82 -3.48 -8.94 -3.16
N PHE A 83 -2.17 -8.82 -2.91
CA PHE A 83 -1.17 -9.70 -3.52
C PHE A 83 -1.29 -11.15 -3.02
N THR A 84 -1.60 -11.39 -1.75
CA THR A 84 -1.85 -12.74 -1.21
C THR A 84 -3.01 -13.42 -1.94
N PHE A 85 -4.10 -12.69 -2.19
CA PHE A 85 -5.26 -13.25 -2.90
C PHE A 85 -4.98 -13.55 -4.37
N LYS A 86 -4.03 -12.87 -5.00
CA LYS A 86 -3.64 -13.07 -6.41
C LYS A 86 -2.42 -14.00 -6.59
N ALA A 87 -1.83 -14.49 -5.51
CA ALA A 87 -0.76 -15.48 -5.58
C ALA A 87 -1.33 -16.86 -5.93
N ASP A 88 -0.80 -17.49 -6.97
CA ASP A 88 -1.26 -18.81 -7.44
C ASP A 88 -0.81 -19.94 -6.53
N SER A 89 0.33 -19.80 -5.87
CA SER A 89 0.91 -20.81 -4.98
C SER A 89 0.17 -20.96 -3.64
N ILE A 90 -0.70 -20.02 -3.28
CA ILE A 90 -1.39 -20.00 -1.98
C ILE A 90 -2.81 -20.53 -2.17
N ASN A 91 -3.14 -21.61 -1.48
CA ASN A 91 -4.49 -22.17 -1.54
C ASN A 91 -5.52 -21.28 -0.82
N PHE A 92 -6.80 -21.46 -1.15
CA PHE A 92 -7.86 -20.60 -0.65
C PHE A 92 -8.00 -20.60 0.88
N LYS A 93 -7.80 -21.75 1.53
CA LYS A 93 -7.88 -21.87 3.00
C LYS A 93 -6.81 -21.01 3.67
N ASP A 94 -5.58 -21.07 3.19
CA ASP A 94 -4.46 -20.28 3.72
C ASP A 94 -4.66 -18.79 3.45
N LYS A 95 -5.18 -18.41 2.27
CA LYS A 95 -5.58 -17.02 1.98
C LYS A 95 -6.57 -16.48 3.00
N LYS A 96 -7.59 -17.26 3.33
CA LYS A 96 -8.61 -16.85 4.32
C LYS A 96 -8.08 -16.77 5.75
N LEU A 97 -7.21 -17.70 6.16
CA LEU A 97 -6.55 -17.63 7.47
C LEU A 97 -5.63 -16.40 7.55
N PHE A 98 -4.85 -16.15 6.52
CA PHE A 98 -3.97 -14.98 6.45
C PHE A 98 -4.78 -13.68 6.51
N GLU A 99 -5.87 -13.57 5.75
CA GLU A 99 -6.78 -12.42 5.78
C GLU A 99 -7.35 -12.20 7.18
N SER A 100 -7.85 -13.26 7.83
CA SER A 100 -8.46 -13.15 9.16
C SER A 100 -7.51 -12.62 10.22
N TYR A 101 -6.22 -12.88 10.05
CA TYR A 101 -5.16 -12.37 10.92
C TYR A 101 -4.72 -10.95 10.52
N ALA A 102 -4.35 -10.76 9.25
CA ALA A 102 -3.74 -9.52 8.76
C ALA A 102 -4.69 -8.32 8.82
N LYS A 103 -5.99 -8.51 8.56
CA LYS A 103 -6.98 -7.43 8.61
C LYS A 103 -7.07 -6.71 9.96
N ARG A 104 -6.65 -7.35 11.05
CA ARG A 104 -6.64 -6.74 12.40
C ARG A 104 -5.74 -5.52 12.51
N PHE A 105 -4.72 -5.44 11.67
CA PHE A 105 -3.76 -4.35 11.67
C PHE A 105 -4.14 -3.20 10.73
N ILE A 106 -5.19 -3.36 9.92
CA ILE A 106 -5.67 -2.28 9.04
C ILE A 106 -6.18 -1.10 9.87
N SER A 107 -6.84 -1.37 11.01
CA SER A 107 -7.34 -0.34 11.92
C SER A 107 -6.26 0.48 12.63
N GLU A 108 -4.99 0.07 12.52
CA GLU A 108 -3.87 0.86 13.06
C GLU A 108 -3.50 2.09 12.23
N TYR A 109 -3.94 2.15 10.96
CA TYR A 109 -3.79 3.36 10.15
C TYR A 109 -4.84 4.40 10.55
N ASP A 110 -4.41 5.65 10.75
CA ASP A 110 -5.32 6.79 10.91
C ASP A 110 -5.93 7.18 9.54
N TYR A 111 -5.12 7.09 8.49
CA TYR A 111 -5.52 7.38 7.10
C TYR A 111 -4.94 6.35 6.15
N ILE A 112 -5.73 5.94 5.17
CA ILE A 112 -5.26 5.21 4.00
C ILE A 112 -5.67 5.97 2.74
N PHE A 113 -4.70 6.42 1.95
CA PHE A 113 -4.96 7.05 0.66
C PHE A 113 -4.84 6.02 -0.46
N TYR A 114 -5.95 5.78 -1.14
CA TYR A 114 -5.97 4.95 -2.33
C TYR A 114 -5.61 5.81 -3.55
N ILE A 115 -4.60 5.37 -4.31
CA ILE A 115 -4.13 6.03 -5.52
C ILE A 115 -4.68 5.27 -6.73
N PRO A 116 -5.58 5.87 -7.52
CA PRO A 116 -6.17 5.24 -8.69
C PRO A 116 -5.13 5.05 -9.79
N MET A 117 -5.35 4.06 -10.66
CA MET A 117 -4.46 3.77 -11.78
C MET A 117 -4.83 4.56 -13.06
N GLU A 118 -5.97 5.23 -13.06
CA GLU A 118 -6.47 5.99 -14.19
C GLU A 118 -5.49 7.11 -14.58
N GLY A 119 -5.13 7.17 -15.86
CA GLY A 119 -4.19 8.15 -16.40
C GLY A 119 -2.71 7.86 -16.12
N VAL A 120 -2.38 6.69 -15.56
CA VAL A 120 -0.99 6.31 -15.26
C VAL A 120 -0.57 5.10 -16.09
N GLU A 121 0.47 5.26 -16.90
CA GLU A 121 1.05 4.16 -17.67
C GLU A 121 1.77 3.15 -16.79
N LEU A 122 1.86 1.92 -17.26
CA LEU A 122 2.59 0.85 -16.59
C LEU A 122 4.08 0.95 -16.95
N GLU A 123 4.93 1.17 -15.96
CA GLU A 123 6.38 1.24 -16.12
C GLU A 123 7.04 -0.08 -15.73
N ASP A 124 7.98 -0.53 -16.57
CA ASP A 124 8.87 -1.65 -16.25
C ASP A 124 10.10 -1.14 -15.48
N ASN A 125 10.29 -1.65 -14.27
CA ASN A 125 11.49 -1.38 -13.45
C ASN A 125 12.28 -2.66 -13.12
N GLY A 126 12.04 -3.74 -13.90
CA GLY A 126 12.72 -5.04 -13.72
C GLY A 126 12.23 -5.90 -12.55
N VAL A 127 11.36 -5.37 -11.71
CA VAL A 127 10.75 -6.09 -10.55
C VAL A 127 9.22 -6.15 -10.68
N ARG A 128 8.65 -5.16 -11.35
CA ARG A 128 7.20 -5.05 -11.54
C ARG A 128 6.74 -5.96 -12.66
N CYS A 129 5.63 -6.62 -12.41
CA CYS A 129 4.91 -7.31 -13.47
C CYS A 129 4.34 -6.27 -14.45
N VAL A 130 4.75 -6.35 -15.73
CA VAL A 130 4.25 -5.47 -16.81
C VAL A 130 2.94 -5.98 -17.44
N ASP A 131 2.38 -7.03 -16.89
CA ASP A 131 1.08 -7.57 -17.30
C ASP A 131 -0.05 -6.62 -16.87
N LYS A 132 -0.70 -6.01 -17.86
CA LYS A 132 -1.84 -5.11 -17.63
C LYS A 132 -3.02 -5.81 -16.97
N ASP A 133 -3.28 -7.06 -17.33
CA ASP A 133 -4.38 -7.83 -16.74
C ASP A 133 -4.11 -8.14 -15.26
N TYR A 134 -2.87 -8.46 -14.92
CA TYR A 134 -2.49 -8.65 -13.53
C TYR A 134 -2.61 -7.34 -12.73
N ARG A 135 -2.15 -6.22 -13.29
CA ARG A 135 -2.32 -4.88 -12.70
C ARG A 135 -3.79 -4.58 -12.41
N ASN A 136 -4.67 -4.82 -13.38
CA ASN A 136 -6.11 -4.62 -13.24
C ASN A 136 -6.72 -5.53 -12.15
N LYS A 137 -6.29 -6.80 -12.11
CA LYS A 137 -6.72 -7.75 -11.07
C LYS A 137 -6.29 -7.32 -9.67
N ILE A 138 -5.09 -6.79 -9.52
CA ILE A 138 -4.59 -6.25 -8.22
C ILE A 138 -5.41 -5.02 -7.83
N ASP A 139 -5.60 -4.07 -8.75
CA ASP A 139 -6.39 -2.86 -8.49
C ASP A 139 -7.82 -3.19 -8.06
N PHE A 140 -8.48 -4.07 -8.81
CA PHE A 140 -9.81 -4.55 -8.45
C PHE A 140 -9.82 -5.17 -7.04
N THR A 141 -8.80 -5.97 -6.70
CA THR A 141 -8.72 -6.63 -5.39
C THR A 141 -8.49 -5.63 -4.28
N ILE A 142 -7.65 -4.61 -4.49
CA ILE A 142 -7.46 -3.50 -3.53
C ILE A 142 -8.80 -2.81 -3.26
N LYS A 143 -9.56 -2.47 -4.31
CA LYS A 143 -10.89 -1.85 -4.18
C LYS A 143 -11.87 -2.73 -3.39
N GLN A 144 -11.84 -4.06 -3.61
CA GLN A 144 -12.66 -4.99 -2.82
C GLN A 144 -12.21 -5.04 -1.35
N MET A 145 -10.89 -5.13 -1.08
CA MET A 145 -10.37 -5.11 0.29
C MET A 145 -10.72 -3.81 1.03
N ILE A 146 -10.66 -2.67 0.36
CA ILE A 146 -11.12 -1.39 0.91
C ILE A 146 -12.61 -1.46 1.26
N LYS A 147 -13.44 -2.00 0.37
CA LYS A 147 -14.87 -2.14 0.60
C LYS A 147 -15.19 -3.07 1.77
N ASP A 148 -14.47 -4.19 1.86
CA ASP A 148 -14.74 -5.24 2.84
C ASP A 148 -14.17 -4.91 4.24
N HIS A 149 -13.06 -4.15 4.29
CA HIS A 149 -12.32 -3.87 5.52
C HIS A 149 -12.08 -2.37 5.78
N GLY A 150 -12.50 -1.50 4.87
CA GLY A 150 -12.24 -0.05 4.92
C GLY A 150 -13.13 0.74 5.89
N THR A 151 -13.97 0.07 6.69
CA THR A 151 -14.67 0.72 7.80
C THR A 151 -13.75 0.97 9.00
N GLU A 152 -12.58 0.36 9.01
CA GLU A 152 -11.50 0.52 9.97
C GLU A 152 -10.16 0.47 9.22
N PRO A 153 -9.48 1.53 8.94
CA PRO A 153 -9.46 2.87 9.55
C PRO A 153 -10.64 3.73 9.13
N LYS A 154 -10.97 4.70 9.99
CA LYS A 154 -12.11 5.62 9.79
C LYS A 154 -12.00 6.49 8.54
N ASN A 155 -10.80 6.57 7.94
CA ASN A 155 -10.45 7.49 6.86
C ASN A 155 -9.72 6.78 5.72
N VAL A 156 -10.44 6.01 4.92
CA VAL A 156 -9.95 5.57 3.61
C VAL A 156 -10.40 6.57 2.57
N ILE A 157 -9.46 7.27 1.95
CA ILE A 157 -9.71 8.39 1.05
C ILE A 157 -9.15 8.05 -0.33
N SER A 158 -9.98 8.14 -1.35
CA SER A 158 -9.50 8.01 -2.73
C SER A 158 -8.94 9.33 -3.22
N ILE A 159 -7.69 9.34 -3.67
CA ILE A 159 -7.10 10.50 -4.36
C ILE A 159 -7.81 10.66 -5.71
N PRO A 160 -8.22 11.88 -6.11
CA PRO A 160 -8.77 12.08 -7.45
C PRO A 160 -7.80 11.62 -8.54
N PRO A 161 -8.30 11.04 -9.65
CA PRO A 161 -7.44 10.62 -10.76
C PRO A 161 -6.80 11.82 -11.46
N CYS A 162 -5.73 11.54 -12.20
CA CYS A 162 -5.04 12.52 -13.07
C CYS A 162 -4.41 13.75 -12.38
N LEU A 163 -4.25 13.72 -11.05
CA LEU A 163 -3.53 14.78 -10.33
C LEU A 163 -2.01 14.62 -10.52
N THR A 164 -1.31 15.76 -10.60
CA THR A 164 0.15 15.82 -10.52
C THR A 164 0.64 15.38 -9.14
N VAL A 165 1.93 15.17 -8.98
CA VAL A 165 2.53 14.79 -7.68
C VAL A 165 2.28 15.89 -6.65
N GLU A 166 2.46 17.15 -7.03
CA GLU A 166 2.25 18.32 -6.16
C GLU A 166 0.79 18.45 -5.71
N GLU A 167 -0.16 18.24 -6.63
CA GLU A 167 -1.60 18.25 -6.31
C GLU A 167 -1.98 17.09 -5.38
N ARG A 168 -1.36 15.90 -5.54
CA ARG A 168 -1.57 14.77 -4.62
C ARG A 168 -1.00 15.05 -3.23
N VAL A 169 0.16 15.72 -3.14
CA VAL A 169 0.73 16.16 -1.85
C VAL A 169 -0.22 17.11 -1.17
N ALA A 170 -0.68 18.17 -1.86
CA ALA A 170 -1.63 19.14 -1.33
C ALA A 170 -2.93 18.45 -0.87
N PHE A 171 -3.47 17.53 -1.67
CA PHE A 171 -4.66 16.76 -1.32
C PHE A 171 -4.48 15.96 -0.03
N ILE A 172 -3.34 15.29 0.17
CA ILE A 172 -3.05 14.53 1.39
C ILE A 172 -2.92 15.49 2.58
N GLU A 173 -2.25 16.62 2.40
CA GLU A 173 -2.11 17.63 3.45
C GLU A 173 -3.46 18.21 3.91
N GLU A 174 -4.37 18.49 2.99
CA GLU A 174 -5.69 19.03 3.28
C GLU A 174 -6.60 18.01 4.00
N ASN A 175 -6.47 16.73 3.62
CA ASN A 175 -7.33 15.67 4.15
C ASN A 175 -6.77 14.97 5.40
N THR A 176 -5.58 15.33 5.86
CA THR A 176 -5.05 14.85 7.14
C THR A 176 -5.26 15.93 8.20
N LEU A 177 -6.02 15.60 9.26
CA LEU A 177 -6.22 16.52 10.38
C LEU A 177 -4.89 16.86 11.04
N THR A 178 -4.58 18.13 11.18
CA THR A 178 -3.44 18.57 11.97
C THR A 178 -3.83 18.45 13.44
N THR A 179 -3.36 17.43 14.11
CA THR A 179 -3.47 17.35 15.57
C THR A 179 -2.49 18.37 16.14
N TYR A 180 -2.94 19.59 16.38
CA TYR A 180 -2.20 20.51 17.26
C TYR A 180 -2.38 20.01 18.68
N LEU A 181 -1.35 19.42 19.24
CA LEU A 181 -1.16 19.28 20.68
C LEU A 181 -0.42 20.51 21.22
#